data_89bb8de84a85e5ce690bb0c0b863d784
#
_entry.id   89bb8de84a85e5ce690bb0c0b863d784
#
_cell.length_a   1.000
_cell.length_b   1.000
_cell.length_c   1.000
_cell.angle_alpha   90.00
_cell.angle_beta   90.00
_cell.angle_gamma   90.00
#
_symmetry.space_group_name_H-M   'P 1'
#
loop_
_entity.id
_entity.type
_entity.pdbx_description
1 polymer ?
#
loop_
_entity_poly.entity_id
_entity_poly.type
_entity_poly.pdbx_seq_one_letter_code
_entity_poly.pdbx_strand_id
1 'polypeptide(L)'
;GRFTGRSPQDKYFVDEETSRDNLWWESPENKGSNNKRLSPEAWEHLKGLVKAQLDGKDLYVVDGFVGTNPDTRIRVRVVAEVAWLAHFSKNMFIRPTAEELVGFEPDWTILNACKTSNPDFAQFGMRSEVFAASNIQERMSLIGGSWYGGEIKKGVFTIMNYFLPLKGVGAFHCSANMGKDGDTALFFGLSGTGKTTLSADPKRALIGDDEHGWDNEGIFNFEGGCYAKVINLSEEKEPDIYHAIRRDALLENVVIREDGSVDFADGSKTENTRVSYPIEHIDNIVKPVSKGGHPSVVRSEEHTSELQSRLHL
;
A
#
# COMPACT_ATOMS: atom_id res chain seq x y z
N GLY A 1 -11.46 -6.80 8.11
CA GLY A 1 -12.45 -6.09 8.94
C GLY A 1 -11.98 -4.71 9.35
N ARG A 2 -12.77 -3.98 10.11
CA ARG A 2 -12.53 -2.56 10.45
C ARG A 2 -11.13 -2.30 11.05
N PHE A 3 -10.62 -3.22 11.85
CA PHE A 3 -9.33 -3.11 12.53
C PHE A 3 -8.28 -4.10 12.01
N THR A 4 -8.71 -5.24 11.49
CA THR A 4 -7.85 -6.40 11.30
C THR A 4 -7.44 -6.68 9.86
N GLY A 5 -7.88 -5.87 8.92
CA GLY A 5 -7.55 -6.06 7.51
C GLY A 5 -8.24 -5.04 6.61
N ARG A 6 -7.86 -5.01 5.35
CA ARG A 6 -8.52 -4.19 4.34
C ARG A 6 -9.97 -4.64 4.10
N SER A 7 -10.77 -3.71 3.63
CA SER A 7 -12.12 -3.96 3.13
C SER A 7 -12.16 -3.75 1.60
N PRO A 8 -11.62 -4.68 0.79
CA PRO A 8 -11.53 -4.49 -0.67
C PRO A 8 -12.92 -4.38 -1.32
N GLN A 9 -13.95 -4.90 -0.66
CA GLN A 9 -15.34 -4.78 -1.11
C GLN A 9 -15.96 -3.40 -0.82
N ASP A 10 -15.30 -2.56 -0.04
CA ASP A 10 -15.70 -1.19 0.29
C ASP A 10 -14.78 -0.15 -0.39
N LYS A 11 -14.14 -0.56 -1.50
CA LYS A 11 -13.33 0.32 -2.35
C LYS A 11 -14.19 0.89 -3.48
N TYR A 12 -14.18 2.22 -3.59
CA TYR A 12 -15.00 2.96 -4.53
C TYR A 12 -14.17 3.96 -5.33
N PHE A 13 -14.55 4.16 -6.59
CA PHE A 13 -14.07 5.26 -7.41
C PHE A 13 -15.25 6.10 -7.90
N VAL A 14 -15.08 7.42 -7.91
CA VAL A 14 -16.09 8.31 -8.45
C VAL A 14 -16.22 8.07 -9.96
N ASP A 15 -17.46 7.85 -10.41
CA ASP A 15 -17.77 7.68 -11.82
C ASP A 15 -17.86 9.06 -12.49
N GLU A 16 -16.73 9.54 -12.98
CA GLU A 16 -16.60 10.86 -13.60
C GLU A 16 -15.95 10.75 -14.98
N GLU A 17 -16.21 11.74 -15.82
CA GLU A 17 -15.90 11.69 -17.26
C GLU A 17 -14.41 11.52 -17.55
N THR A 18 -13.53 12.15 -16.76
CA THR A 18 -12.08 12.16 -17.02
C THR A 18 -11.39 10.84 -16.79
N SER A 19 -11.96 9.95 -15.96
CA SER A 19 -11.33 8.70 -15.57
C SER A 19 -12.13 7.44 -15.91
N ARG A 20 -13.41 7.61 -16.23
CA ARG A 20 -14.36 6.50 -16.44
C ARG A 20 -13.84 5.43 -17.40
N ASP A 21 -13.27 5.84 -18.51
CA ASP A 21 -12.85 4.93 -19.59
C ASP A 21 -11.50 4.22 -19.28
N ASN A 22 -10.75 4.72 -18.29
CA ASN A 22 -9.45 4.17 -17.91
C ASN A 22 -9.52 3.35 -16.61
N LEU A 23 -10.68 3.28 -15.96
CA LEU A 23 -10.88 2.48 -14.76
C LEU A 23 -11.44 1.10 -15.10
N TRP A 24 -10.78 0.08 -14.58
CA TRP A 24 -11.25 -1.30 -14.72
C TRP A 24 -12.36 -1.58 -13.67
N TRP A 25 -13.59 -1.32 -14.07
CA TRP A 25 -14.76 -1.40 -13.22
C TRP A 25 -15.16 -2.84 -12.89
N GLU A 26 -15.67 -3.04 -11.66
CA GLU A 26 -16.39 -4.26 -11.31
C GLU A 26 -17.68 -4.33 -12.14
N SER A 27 -17.91 -5.47 -12.78
CA SER A 27 -19.15 -5.78 -13.50
C SER A 27 -19.43 -7.28 -13.46
N PRO A 28 -20.63 -7.76 -13.85
CA PRO A 28 -20.90 -9.19 -13.96
C PRO A 28 -19.93 -9.93 -14.89
N GLU A 29 -19.43 -9.25 -15.93
CA GLU A 29 -18.47 -9.77 -16.91
C GLU A 29 -17.03 -9.65 -16.38
N ASN A 30 -16.77 -8.72 -15.47
CA ASN A 30 -15.45 -8.43 -14.92
C ASN A 30 -15.39 -8.65 -13.40
N LYS A 31 -15.44 -9.91 -13.00
CA LYS A 31 -15.36 -10.30 -11.57
C LYS A 31 -13.95 -10.16 -10.97
N GLY A 32 -12.94 -9.89 -11.79
CA GLY A 32 -11.57 -9.69 -11.34
C GLY A 32 -11.31 -8.31 -10.72
N SER A 33 -12.17 -7.33 -10.97
CA SER A 33 -12.06 -5.99 -10.40
C SER A 33 -12.89 -5.85 -9.12
N ASN A 34 -12.38 -5.05 -8.18
CA ASN A 34 -13.11 -4.58 -7.00
C ASN A 34 -13.36 -3.07 -7.05
N ASN A 35 -13.19 -2.42 -8.21
CA ASN A 35 -13.42 -0.99 -8.37
C ASN A 35 -14.91 -0.71 -8.53
N LYS A 36 -15.58 -0.40 -7.44
CA LYS A 36 -17.01 -0.07 -7.43
C LYS A 36 -17.23 1.38 -7.83
N ARG A 37 -18.30 1.61 -8.60
CA ARG A 37 -18.72 2.96 -8.97
C ARG A 37 -19.30 3.69 -7.76
N LEU A 38 -18.95 4.96 -7.63
CA LEU A 38 -19.53 5.89 -6.68
C LEU A 38 -20.06 7.11 -7.45
N SER A 39 -21.29 7.52 -7.14
CA SER A 39 -21.85 8.72 -7.77
C SER A 39 -21.12 9.99 -7.24
N PRO A 40 -21.06 11.07 -8.02
CA PRO A 40 -20.56 12.37 -7.54
C PRO A 40 -21.31 12.88 -6.30
N GLU A 41 -22.60 12.63 -6.20
CA GLU A 41 -23.42 12.98 -5.02
C GLU A 41 -22.95 12.22 -3.77
N ALA A 42 -22.74 10.90 -3.89
CA ALA A 42 -22.21 10.08 -2.80
C ALA A 42 -20.81 10.54 -2.38
N TRP A 43 -19.97 10.93 -3.34
CA TRP A 43 -18.65 11.49 -3.05
C TRP A 43 -18.72 12.78 -2.21
N GLU A 44 -19.57 13.73 -2.59
CA GLU A 44 -19.74 14.97 -1.82
C GLU A 44 -20.29 14.69 -0.41
N HIS A 45 -21.20 13.73 -0.27
CA HIS A 45 -21.70 13.28 1.05
C HIS A 45 -20.54 12.73 1.91
N LEU A 46 -19.74 11.79 1.39
CA LEU A 46 -18.60 11.22 2.12
C LEU A 46 -17.57 12.31 2.46
N LYS A 47 -17.29 13.22 1.54
CA LYS A 47 -16.39 14.35 1.76
C LYS A 47 -16.87 15.25 2.89
N GLY A 48 -18.18 15.49 2.95
CA GLY A 48 -18.83 16.19 4.06
C GLY A 48 -18.61 15.50 5.41
N LEU A 49 -18.85 14.20 5.48
CA LEU A 49 -18.63 13.40 6.70
C LEU A 49 -17.17 13.43 7.17
N VAL A 50 -16.23 13.24 6.24
CA VAL A 50 -14.80 13.27 6.55
C VAL A 50 -14.36 14.65 7.02
N LYS A 51 -14.77 15.73 6.34
CA LYS A 51 -14.46 17.09 6.76
C LYS A 51 -15.02 17.40 8.14
N ALA A 52 -16.27 17.07 8.40
CA ALA A 52 -16.91 17.27 9.72
C ALA A 52 -16.18 16.50 10.82
N GLN A 53 -15.68 15.27 10.52
CA GLN A 53 -14.92 14.48 11.47
C GLN A 53 -13.56 15.10 11.79
N LEU A 54 -12.90 15.69 10.81
CA LEU A 54 -11.53 16.22 10.95
C LEU A 54 -11.51 17.68 11.41
N ASP A 55 -12.57 18.43 11.18
CA ASP A 55 -12.64 19.86 11.50
C ASP A 55 -12.48 20.14 13.00
N GLY A 56 -11.72 21.20 13.32
CA GLY A 56 -11.48 21.66 14.70
C GLY A 56 -10.62 20.71 15.54
N LYS A 57 -9.94 19.72 14.96
CA LYS A 57 -9.09 18.74 15.67
C LYS A 57 -7.62 18.94 15.37
N ASP A 58 -6.78 18.48 16.30
CA ASP A 58 -5.37 18.28 16.01
C ASP A 58 -5.21 17.12 15.04
N LEU A 59 -4.53 17.37 13.92
CA LEU A 59 -4.33 16.40 12.84
C LEU A 59 -2.85 16.12 12.64
N TYR A 60 -2.57 14.90 12.24
CA TYR A 60 -1.23 14.45 11.86
C TYR A 60 -1.12 14.50 10.34
N VAL A 61 -0.20 15.30 9.82
CA VAL A 61 0.04 15.47 8.39
C VAL A 61 1.39 14.86 8.03
N VAL A 62 1.40 14.00 7.03
CA VAL A 62 2.62 13.37 6.49
C VAL A 62 2.70 13.64 5.00
N ASP A 63 3.76 14.29 4.57
CA ASP A 63 4.13 14.46 3.17
C ASP A 63 5.17 13.41 2.80
N GLY A 64 5.02 12.80 1.63
CA GLY A 64 5.89 11.75 1.15
C GLY A 64 5.84 11.58 -0.36
N PHE A 65 6.76 10.76 -0.88
CA PHE A 65 6.74 10.36 -2.28
C PHE A 65 6.35 8.88 -2.41
N VAL A 66 5.74 8.55 -3.53
CA VAL A 66 5.51 7.18 -3.99
C VAL A 66 6.19 7.00 -5.34
N GLY A 67 7.11 6.05 -5.39
CA GLY A 67 8.03 5.84 -6.52
C GLY A 67 9.39 6.49 -6.29
N THR A 68 10.45 5.69 -6.46
CA THR A 68 11.84 6.15 -6.34
C THR A 68 12.35 6.84 -7.60
N ASN A 69 11.63 6.73 -8.74
CA ASN A 69 11.98 7.45 -9.96
C ASN A 69 11.40 8.87 -9.91
N PRO A 70 12.25 9.94 -9.92
CA PRO A 70 11.80 11.33 -9.86
C PRO A 70 10.82 11.74 -10.96
N ASP A 71 10.92 11.14 -12.16
CA ASP A 71 10.10 11.52 -13.32
C ASP A 71 8.66 10.96 -13.24
N THR A 72 8.46 9.90 -12.45
CA THR A 72 7.19 9.19 -12.36
C THR A 72 6.61 9.17 -10.96
N ARG A 73 7.40 9.54 -9.94
CA ARG A 73 6.92 9.60 -8.55
C ARG A 73 5.77 10.58 -8.38
N ILE A 74 4.89 10.30 -7.44
CA ILE A 74 3.83 11.21 -7.03
C ILE A 74 4.09 11.73 -5.61
N ARG A 75 3.72 13.00 -5.39
CA ARG A 75 3.73 13.65 -4.07
C ARG A 75 2.41 13.32 -3.37
N VAL A 76 2.49 12.67 -2.21
CA VAL A 76 1.31 12.27 -1.45
C VAL A 76 1.29 13.00 -0.12
N ARG A 77 0.13 13.56 0.23
CA ARG A 77 -0.16 14.09 1.56
C ARG A 77 -1.19 13.22 2.25
N VAL A 78 -0.85 12.71 3.43
CA VAL A 78 -1.77 11.98 4.29
C VAL A 78 -2.16 12.88 5.46
N VAL A 79 -3.45 13.09 5.65
CA VAL A 79 -4.02 13.77 6.81
C VAL A 79 -4.77 12.74 7.63
N ALA A 80 -4.33 12.51 8.87
CA ALA A 80 -4.90 11.49 9.75
C ALA A 80 -5.27 12.08 11.12
N GLU A 81 -6.36 11.59 11.69
CA GLU A 81 -6.79 11.99 13.06
C GLU A 81 -6.14 11.15 14.17
N VAL A 82 -5.31 10.15 13.82
CA VAL A 82 -4.60 9.32 14.78
C VAL A 82 -3.12 9.19 14.44
N ALA A 83 -2.28 9.33 15.45
CA ALA A 83 -0.82 9.37 15.29
C ALA A 83 -0.24 8.12 14.63
N TRP A 84 -0.77 6.93 14.95
CA TRP A 84 -0.20 5.70 14.44
C TRP A 84 -0.39 5.52 12.93
N LEU A 85 -1.50 6.01 12.34
CA LEU A 85 -1.70 6.00 10.88
C LEU A 85 -0.75 6.96 10.16
N ALA A 86 -0.44 8.10 10.79
CA ALA A 86 0.61 9.00 10.29
C ALA A 86 2.00 8.35 10.40
N HIS A 87 2.30 7.67 11.50
CA HIS A 87 3.56 6.94 11.66
C HIS A 87 3.67 5.79 10.63
N PHE A 88 2.60 5.04 10.43
CA PHE A 88 2.50 4.03 9.37
C PHE A 88 2.82 4.64 8.00
N SER A 89 2.20 5.76 7.65
CA SER A 89 2.43 6.47 6.38
C SER A 89 3.88 6.92 6.24
N LYS A 90 4.48 7.41 7.33
CA LYS A 90 5.90 7.80 7.37
C LYS A 90 6.85 6.61 7.16
N ASN A 91 6.46 5.40 7.59
CA ASN A 91 7.23 4.19 7.33
C ASN A 91 7.09 3.72 5.88
N MET A 92 5.89 3.86 5.31
CA MET A 92 5.60 3.29 3.99
C MET A 92 6.00 4.18 2.82
N PHE A 93 5.89 5.52 2.96
CA PHE A 93 6.22 6.44 1.87
C PHE A 93 7.67 6.89 1.94
N ILE A 94 8.24 7.20 0.77
CA ILE A 94 9.60 7.73 0.67
C ILE A 94 9.62 9.11 1.32
N ARG A 95 10.51 9.30 2.27
CA ARG A 95 10.60 10.54 3.06
C ARG A 95 11.27 11.64 2.24
N PRO A 96 10.64 12.80 2.09
CA PRO A 96 11.27 13.96 1.48
C PRO A 96 12.44 14.48 2.32
N THR A 97 13.42 15.08 1.68
CA THR A 97 14.42 15.90 2.36
C THR A 97 13.81 17.21 2.83
N ALA A 98 14.52 17.96 3.68
CA ALA A 98 14.06 19.25 4.15
C ALA A 98 13.85 20.25 2.97
N GLU A 99 14.71 20.19 1.96
CA GLU A 99 14.62 21.00 0.76
C GLU A 99 13.41 20.65 -0.09
N GLU A 100 13.10 19.36 -0.23
CA GLU A 100 11.94 18.87 -0.99
C GLU A 100 10.60 19.20 -0.30
N LEU A 101 10.61 19.46 1.01
CA LEU A 101 9.42 19.90 1.76
C LEU A 101 9.10 21.39 1.54
N VAL A 102 10.07 22.20 1.11
CA VAL A 102 9.84 23.62 0.84
C VAL A 102 8.88 23.79 -0.34
N GLY A 103 7.69 24.34 -0.08
CA GLY A 103 6.67 24.50 -1.13
C GLY A 103 6.06 23.17 -1.60
N PHE A 104 6.02 22.16 -0.74
CA PHE A 104 5.47 20.85 -1.10
C PHE A 104 3.98 20.94 -1.44
N GLU A 105 3.66 20.77 -2.71
CA GLU A 105 2.29 20.68 -3.21
C GLU A 105 1.97 19.22 -3.55
N PRO A 106 0.99 18.57 -2.91
CA PRO A 106 0.68 17.18 -3.16
C PRO A 106 0.01 16.98 -4.53
N ASP A 107 0.42 15.92 -5.23
CA ASP A 107 -0.28 15.42 -6.41
C ASP A 107 -1.50 14.58 -6.05
N TRP A 108 -1.50 14.03 -4.82
CA TRP A 108 -2.59 13.22 -4.27
C TRP A 108 -2.74 13.45 -2.78
N THR A 109 -3.97 13.67 -2.30
CA THR A 109 -4.28 13.86 -0.88
C THR A 109 -5.12 12.70 -0.36
N ILE A 110 -4.77 12.17 0.80
CA ILE A 110 -5.54 11.15 1.53
C ILE A 110 -6.05 11.75 2.82
N LEU A 111 -7.36 11.82 2.98
CA LEU A 111 -8.01 12.19 4.23
C LEU A 111 -8.47 10.91 4.94
N ASN A 112 -7.80 10.58 6.04
CA ASN A 112 -8.15 9.42 6.85
C ASN A 112 -8.88 9.83 8.13
N ALA A 113 -10.18 9.61 8.13
CA ALA A 113 -11.10 9.86 9.23
C ALA A 113 -11.61 8.51 9.79
N CYS A 114 -10.69 7.71 10.36
CA CYS A 114 -10.97 6.34 10.77
C CYS A 114 -12.10 6.21 11.82
N LYS A 115 -12.37 7.29 12.58
CA LYS A 115 -13.39 7.31 13.63
C LYS A 115 -14.80 7.60 13.12
N THR A 116 -14.95 8.06 11.86
CA THR A 116 -16.27 8.22 11.24
C THR A 116 -16.59 7.09 10.29
N SER A 117 -17.89 6.88 10.02
CA SER A 117 -18.40 5.96 9.03
C SER A 117 -19.59 6.58 8.32
N ASN A 118 -20.08 5.96 7.26
CA ASN A 118 -21.28 6.43 6.54
C ASN A 118 -22.52 5.64 7.00
N PRO A 119 -23.36 6.17 7.92
CA PRO A 119 -24.58 5.48 8.34
C PRO A 119 -25.60 5.35 7.22
N ASP A 120 -25.54 6.26 6.23
CA ASP A 120 -26.50 6.32 5.12
C ASP A 120 -26.03 5.52 3.90
N PHE A 121 -25.09 4.61 4.07
CA PHE A 121 -24.41 3.87 2.99
C PHE A 121 -25.40 3.23 2.00
N ALA A 122 -26.53 2.68 2.48
CA ALA A 122 -27.52 2.03 1.64
C ALA A 122 -28.23 3.01 0.68
N GLN A 123 -28.43 4.27 1.08
CA GLN A 123 -29.04 5.30 0.23
C GLN A 123 -28.17 5.64 -0.98
N PHE A 124 -26.83 5.47 -0.84
CA PHE A 124 -25.87 5.73 -1.89
C PHE A 124 -25.39 4.46 -2.62
N GLY A 125 -26.10 3.33 -2.44
CA GLY A 125 -25.76 2.07 -3.10
C GLY A 125 -24.43 1.46 -2.63
N MET A 126 -23.92 1.88 -1.48
CA MET A 126 -22.71 1.34 -0.90
C MET A 126 -22.99 0.07 -0.11
N ARG A 127 -21.97 -0.79 0.03
CA ARG A 127 -22.11 -2.10 0.66
C ARG A 127 -22.20 -2.03 2.19
N SER A 128 -21.46 -1.13 2.78
CA SER A 128 -21.36 -0.97 4.24
C SER A 128 -21.06 0.47 4.62
N GLU A 129 -21.07 0.74 5.92
CA GLU A 129 -20.72 2.04 6.48
C GLU A 129 -19.22 2.41 6.33
N VAL A 130 -18.35 1.41 6.10
CA VAL A 130 -16.90 1.60 5.88
C VAL A 130 -16.66 1.97 4.42
N PHE A 131 -15.72 2.86 4.17
CA PHE A 131 -15.37 3.25 2.81
C PHE A 131 -13.89 3.61 2.63
N ALA A 132 -13.37 3.23 1.46
CA ALA A 132 -12.14 3.75 0.88
C ALA A 132 -12.50 4.25 -0.52
N ALA A 133 -12.79 5.53 -0.64
CA ALA A 133 -13.29 6.17 -1.86
C ALA A 133 -12.24 7.08 -2.47
N SER A 134 -12.09 7.06 -3.79
CA SER A 134 -11.12 7.87 -4.52
C SER A 134 -11.78 8.63 -5.66
N ASN A 135 -11.41 9.90 -5.82
CA ASN A 135 -11.79 10.76 -6.93
C ASN A 135 -10.53 11.14 -7.72
N ILE A 136 -10.44 10.66 -8.96
CA ILE A 136 -9.27 10.89 -9.84
C ILE A 136 -9.18 12.35 -10.24
N GLN A 137 -10.31 12.99 -10.54
CA GLN A 137 -10.36 14.40 -10.95
C GLN A 137 -9.94 15.35 -9.82
N GLU A 138 -10.41 15.07 -8.59
CA GLU A 138 -10.04 15.86 -7.41
C GLU A 138 -8.68 15.45 -6.83
N ARG A 139 -8.06 14.37 -7.33
CA ARG A 139 -6.79 13.80 -6.82
C ARG A 139 -6.82 13.56 -5.31
N MET A 140 -7.89 12.92 -4.86
CA MET A 140 -8.15 12.73 -3.43
C MET A 140 -8.70 11.34 -3.13
N SER A 141 -8.30 10.80 -1.97
CA SER A 141 -8.90 9.61 -1.37
C SER A 141 -9.48 9.95 0.00
N LEU A 142 -10.63 9.37 0.31
CA LEU A 142 -11.30 9.45 1.60
C LEU A 142 -11.35 8.06 2.20
N ILE A 143 -10.92 7.92 3.45
CA ILE A 143 -10.99 6.66 4.21
C ILE A 143 -11.79 6.92 5.47
N GLY A 144 -12.90 6.20 5.65
CA GLY A 144 -13.74 6.27 6.82
C GLY A 144 -14.05 4.89 7.38
N GLY A 145 -14.16 4.78 8.71
CA GLY A 145 -14.51 3.56 9.42
C GLY A 145 -13.44 2.46 9.41
N SER A 146 -12.31 2.65 8.76
CA SER A 146 -11.17 1.71 8.75
C SER A 146 -9.99 2.25 9.55
N TRP A 147 -9.51 1.43 10.47
CA TRP A 147 -8.32 1.70 11.28
C TRP A 147 -7.08 0.97 10.75
N TYR A 148 -7.21 0.20 9.69
CA TYR A 148 -6.15 -0.63 9.16
C TYR A 148 -5.23 0.18 8.23
N GLY A 149 -3.93 0.25 8.56
CA GLY A 149 -2.95 1.04 7.82
C GLY A 149 -2.82 0.65 6.36
N GLY A 150 -3.01 -0.63 6.05
CA GLY A 150 -2.97 -1.15 4.68
C GLY A 150 -3.99 -0.53 3.71
N GLU A 151 -5.05 0.14 4.19
CA GLU A 151 -5.95 0.89 3.29
C GLU A 151 -5.24 2.09 2.66
N ILE A 152 -4.41 2.82 3.42
CA ILE A 152 -3.61 3.94 2.91
C ILE A 152 -2.63 3.43 1.86
N LYS A 153 -1.82 2.41 2.20
CA LYS A 153 -0.82 1.82 1.32
C LYS A 153 -1.43 1.34 -0.01
N LYS A 154 -2.40 0.44 0.07
CA LYS A 154 -3.01 -0.17 -1.12
C LYS A 154 -3.91 0.79 -1.91
N GLY A 155 -4.44 1.82 -1.26
CA GLY A 155 -5.11 2.92 -1.93
C GLY A 155 -4.15 3.63 -2.89
N VAL A 156 -2.97 4.03 -2.41
CA VAL A 156 -1.96 4.70 -3.24
C VAL A 156 -1.41 3.77 -4.32
N PHE A 157 -1.19 2.48 -4.02
CA PHE A 157 -0.81 1.49 -5.04
C PHE A 157 -1.83 1.45 -6.19
N THR A 158 -3.13 1.48 -5.88
CA THR A 158 -4.17 1.54 -6.92
C THR A 158 -4.05 2.80 -7.76
N ILE A 159 -3.72 3.95 -7.16
CA ILE A 159 -3.51 5.22 -7.87
C ILE A 159 -2.27 5.15 -8.78
N MET A 160 -1.17 4.53 -8.35
CA MET A 160 0.00 4.29 -9.20
C MET A 160 -0.36 3.38 -10.38
N ASN A 161 -1.15 2.32 -10.17
CA ASN A 161 -1.65 1.43 -11.22
C ASN A 161 -2.61 2.13 -12.21
N TYR A 162 -3.21 3.25 -11.82
CA TYR A 162 -3.98 4.08 -12.74
C TYR A 162 -3.07 5.00 -13.56
N PHE A 163 -2.19 5.77 -12.92
CA PHE A 163 -1.43 6.82 -13.60
C PHE A 163 -0.24 6.32 -14.42
N LEU A 164 0.49 5.29 -13.93
CA LEU A 164 1.71 4.85 -14.58
C LEU A 164 1.47 4.20 -15.95
N PRO A 165 0.48 3.31 -16.15
CA PRO A 165 0.18 2.77 -17.47
C PRO A 165 -0.20 3.83 -18.50
N LEU A 166 -0.89 4.92 -18.08
CA LEU A 166 -1.21 6.02 -18.94
C LEU A 166 0.04 6.80 -19.43
N LYS A 167 1.16 6.65 -18.72
CA LYS A 167 2.47 7.20 -19.08
C LYS A 167 3.39 6.17 -19.77
N GLY A 168 2.87 4.98 -20.10
CA GLY A 168 3.65 3.89 -20.69
C GLY A 168 4.60 3.19 -19.71
N VAL A 169 4.38 3.32 -18.40
CA VAL A 169 5.18 2.68 -17.34
C VAL A 169 4.41 1.52 -16.74
N GLY A 170 5.06 0.36 -16.63
CA GLY A 170 4.47 -0.81 -15.97
C GLY A 170 4.35 -0.59 -14.45
N ALA A 171 3.27 -1.13 -13.84
CA ALA A 171 3.06 -1.13 -12.41
C ALA A 171 2.70 -2.55 -11.94
N PHE A 172 3.45 -3.09 -10.96
CA PHE A 172 3.39 -4.49 -10.60
C PHE A 172 3.33 -4.72 -9.09
N HIS A 173 2.55 -5.72 -8.70
CA HIS A 173 2.55 -6.28 -7.35
C HIS A 173 3.54 -7.45 -7.32
N CYS A 174 4.79 -7.16 -7.09
CA CYS A 174 5.88 -8.12 -7.04
C CYS A 174 6.96 -7.64 -6.06
N SER A 175 7.80 -8.54 -5.57
CA SER A 175 9.07 -8.17 -4.95
C SER A 175 10.21 -8.17 -5.98
N ALA A 176 11.29 -7.45 -5.67
CA ALA A 176 12.43 -7.34 -6.56
C ALA A 176 13.75 -7.31 -5.78
N ASN A 177 14.80 -7.92 -6.35
CA ASN A 177 16.17 -7.85 -5.84
C ASN A 177 17.18 -7.75 -6.97
N MET A 178 18.42 -7.40 -6.61
CA MET A 178 19.52 -7.24 -7.54
C MET A 178 20.73 -8.08 -7.09
N GLY A 179 21.28 -8.86 -7.99
CA GLY A 179 22.51 -9.61 -7.78
C GLY A 179 23.77 -8.74 -7.83
N LYS A 180 24.92 -9.34 -7.49
CA LYS A 180 26.23 -8.65 -7.45
C LYS A 180 26.68 -8.11 -8.81
N ASP A 181 26.23 -8.74 -9.89
CA ASP A 181 26.52 -8.35 -11.28
C ASP A 181 25.53 -7.33 -11.83
N GLY A 182 24.62 -6.80 -10.99
CA GLY A 182 23.58 -5.84 -11.36
C GLY A 182 22.35 -6.46 -12.02
N ASP A 183 22.28 -7.78 -12.10
CA ASP A 183 21.14 -8.52 -12.61
C ASP A 183 19.91 -8.38 -11.70
N THR A 184 18.79 -7.95 -12.26
CA THR A 184 17.55 -7.73 -11.53
C THR A 184 16.60 -8.92 -11.68
N ALA A 185 15.97 -9.35 -10.60
CA ALA A 185 14.96 -10.39 -10.57
C ALA A 185 13.64 -9.89 -9.98
N LEU A 186 12.53 -10.30 -10.60
CA LEU A 186 11.17 -10.04 -10.12
C LEU A 186 10.50 -11.33 -9.64
N PHE A 187 9.77 -11.24 -8.53
CA PHE A 187 9.04 -12.36 -7.94
C PHE A 187 7.57 -12.00 -7.81
N PHE A 188 6.74 -12.69 -8.60
CA PHE A 188 5.29 -12.59 -8.55
C PHE A 188 4.70 -13.72 -7.71
N GLY A 189 3.58 -13.49 -7.08
CA GLY A 189 2.84 -14.49 -6.32
C GLY A 189 1.82 -13.86 -5.37
N LEU A 190 0.93 -14.67 -4.84
CA LEU A 190 -0.07 -14.23 -3.87
C LEU A 190 0.57 -13.95 -2.50
N SER A 191 -0.19 -13.32 -1.60
CA SER A 191 0.25 -13.11 -0.22
C SER A 191 0.51 -14.47 0.46
N GLY A 192 1.68 -14.62 1.09
CA GLY A 192 2.07 -15.86 1.77
C GLY A 192 2.73 -16.92 0.87
N THR A 193 3.00 -16.63 -0.40
CA THR A 193 3.73 -17.55 -1.31
C THR A 193 5.25 -17.51 -1.16
N GLY A 194 5.77 -16.70 -0.23
CA GLY A 194 7.21 -16.61 0.01
C GLY A 194 7.92 -15.55 -0.84
N LYS A 195 7.20 -14.62 -1.52
CA LYS A 195 7.84 -13.53 -2.29
C LYS A 195 8.88 -12.76 -1.46
N THR A 196 8.50 -12.35 -0.26
CA THR A 196 9.40 -11.61 0.64
C THR A 196 10.60 -12.45 1.03
N THR A 197 10.39 -13.72 1.38
CA THR A 197 11.47 -14.66 1.72
C THR A 197 12.43 -14.89 0.56
N LEU A 198 11.90 -15.03 -0.67
CA LEU A 198 12.72 -15.22 -1.88
C LEU A 198 13.50 -13.95 -2.27
N SER A 199 12.92 -12.78 -2.06
CA SER A 199 13.59 -11.51 -2.35
C SER A 199 14.62 -11.10 -1.29
N ALA A 200 14.55 -11.67 -0.09
CA ALA A 200 15.47 -11.46 1.03
C ALA A 200 16.69 -12.40 1.01
N ASP A 201 17.14 -12.87 -0.15
CA ASP A 201 18.37 -13.65 -0.29
C ASP A 201 19.57 -12.80 0.16
N PRO A 202 20.38 -13.25 1.16
CA PRO A 202 21.51 -12.47 1.65
C PRO A 202 22.60 -12.22 0.59
N LYS A 203 22.56 -12.91 -0.53
CA LYS A 203 23.49 -12.72 -1.67
C LYS A 203 22.98 -11.70 -2.70
N ARG A 204 21.73 -11.24 -2.57
CA ARG A 204 21.09 -10.30 -3.49
C ARG A 204 20.50 -9.13 -2.71
N ALA A 205 20.79 -7.91 -3.15
CA ALA A 205 20.30 -6.71 -2.46
C ALA A 205 18.82 -6.46 -2.77
N LEU A 206 18.02 -6.21 -1.73
CA LEU A 206 16.58 -5.92 -1.87
C LEU A 206 16.37 -4.59 -2.61
N ILE A 207 15.54 -4.58 -3.64
CA ILE A 207 15.00 -3.36 -4.27
C ILE A 207 13.70 -2.97 -3.54
N GLY A 208 12.79 -3.92 -3.32
CA GLY A 208 11.57 -3.75 -2.57
C GLY A 208 10.81 -5.08 -2.43
N ASP A 209 9.90 -5.15 -1.47
CA ASP A 209 9.24 -6.41 -1.10
C ASP A 209 7.84 -6.60 -1.71
N ASP A 210 7.19 -5.54 -2.25
CA ASP A 210 5.77 -5.65 -2.60
C ASP A 210 5.33 -4.93 -3.89
N GLU A 211 5.77 -3.69 -4.16
CA GLU A 211 5.20 -2.83 -5.22
C GLU A 211 6.27 -2.11 -6.05
N HIS A 212 6.25 -2.32 -7.38
CA HIS A 212 7.29 -1.82 -8.27
C HIS A 212 6.72 -1.22 -9.56
N GLY A 213 7.48 -0.25 -10.11
CA GLY A 213 7.32 0.23 -11.48
C GLY A 213 8.42 -0.30 -12.39
N TRP A 214 8.12 -0.35 -13.68
CA TRP A 214 9.09 -0.68 -14.72
C TRP A 214 8.97 0.31 -15.86
N ASP A 215 9.99 1.10 -16.05
CA ASP A 215 10.12 2.10 -17.11
C ASP A 215 11.28 1.77 -18.08
N ASN A 216 11.67 2.73 -18.89
CA ASN A 216 12.75 2.55 -19.87
C ASN A 216 14.15 2.43 -19.24
N GLU A 217 14.32 2.78 -17.97
CA GLU A 217 15.57 2.66 -17.23
C GLU A 217 15.68 1.37 -16.40
N GLY A 218 14.54 0.72 -16.14
CA GLY A 218 14.47 -0.52 -15.37
C GLY A 218 13.40 -0.50 -14.28
N ILE A 219 13.64 -1.27 -13.22
CA ILE A 219 12.73 -1.44 -12.10
C ILE A 219 12.98 -0.38 -11.03
N PHE A 220 11.89 0.14 -10.46
CA PHE A 220 11.96 1.03 -9.30
C PHE A 220 10.87 0.69 -8.28
N ASN A 221 11.20 0.84 -6.99
CA ASN A 221 10.26 0.61 -5.90
C ASN A 221 9.30 1.79 -5.74
N PHE A 222 8.05 1.53 -5.33
CA PHE A 222 7.11 2.59 -4.97
C PHE A 222 7.28 3.08 -3.55
N GLU A 223 7.83 2.25 -2.67
CA GLU A 223 7.74 2.40 -1.23
C GLU A 223 9.09 2.80 -0.59
N GLY A 224 8.99 3.53 0.52
CA GLY A 224 10.13 3.83 1.40
C GLY A 224 10.29 2.86 2.56
N GLY A 225 9.45 1.83 2.64
CA GLY A 225 9.47 0.85 3.70
C GLY A 225 8.85 -0.48 3.31
N CYS A 226 8.78 -1.38 4.27
CA CYS A 226 8.21 -2.72 4.12
C CYS A 226 7.01 -2.90 5.06
N TYR A 227 6.05 -3.74 4.64
CA TYR A 227 4.86 -4.08 5.41
C TYR A 227 4.66 -5.59 5.45
N ALA A 228 5.39 -6.24 6.34
CA ALA A 228 5.48 -7.68 6.43
C ALA A 228 4.39 -8.29 7.33
N LYS A 229 4.01 -9.54 7.03
CA LYS A 229 3.19 -10.38 7.90
C LYS A 229 4.10 -10.99 8.98
N VAL A 230 3.66 -10.99 10.24
CA VAL A 230 4.48 -11.44 11.37
C VAL A 230 3.85 -12.55 12.20
N ILE A 231 2.76 -13.18 11.74
CA ILE A 231 2.24 -14.37 12.40
C ILE A 231 3.28 -15.51 12.32
N ASN A 232 3.60 -16.13 13.47
CA ASN A 232 4.64 -17.16 13.60
C ASN A 232 6.05 -16.70 13.17
N LEU A 233 6.33 -15.38 13.21
CA LEU A 233 7.65 -14.86 12.95
C LEU A 233 8.67 -15.41 13.95
N SER A 234 9.80 -15.86 13.44
CA SER A 234 10.96 -16.25 14.26
C SER A 234 12.24 -15.78 13.60
N GLU A 235 13.25 -15.50 14.41
CA GLU A 235 14.57 -15.08 13.96
C GLU A 235 15.21 -16.11 13.03
N GLU A 236 14.99 -17.41 13.28
CA GLU A 236 15.53 -18.50 12.48
C GLU A 236 14.99 -18.54 11.06
N LYS A 237 13.67 -18.24 10.89
CA LYS A 237 12.99 -18.34 9.59
C LYS A 237 13.11 -17.09 8.75
N GLU A 238 12.98 -15.92 9.38
CA GLU A 238 12.93 -14.62 8.72
C GLU A 238 13.77 -13.59 9.50
N PRO A 239 15.10 -13.76 9.55
CA PRO A 239 16.00 -12.93 10.37
C PRO A 239 15.91 -11.44 10.00
N ASP A 240 15.81 -11.11 8.71
CA ASP A 240 15.77 -9.71 8.27
C ASP A 240 14.53 -8.98 8.80
N ILE A 241 13.35 -9.61 8.73
CA ILE A 241 12.11 -9.04 9.27
C ILE A 241 12.20 -8.96 10.79
N TYR A 242 12.70 -10.02 11.45
CA TYR A 242 12.83 -10.07 12.90
C TYR A 242 13.71 -8.93 13.43
N HIS A 243 14.87 -8.72 12.84
CA HIS A 243 15.81 -7.64 13.21
C HIS A 243 15.37 -6.24 12.77
N ALA A 244 14.47 -6.15 11.77
CA ALA A 244 13.85 -4.88 11.40
C ALA A 244 12.85 -4.37 12.43
N ILE A 245 12.37 -5.22 13.36
CA ILE A 245 11.48 -4.84 14.47
C ILE A 245 12.31 -4.17 15.57
N ARG A 246 12.59 -2.89 15.36
CA ARG A 246 13.33 -2.03 16.28
C ARG A 246 12.65 -0.67 16.37
N ARG A 247 13.27 0.30 17.04
CA ARG A 247 12.72 1.67 17.14
C ARG A 247 12.27 2.17 15.75
N ASP A 248 11.12 2.84 15.72
CA ASP A 248 10.40 3.33 14.55
C ASP A 248 9.65 2.25 13.74
N ALA A 249 9.83 0.95 14.00
CA ALA A 249 8.91 -0.06 13.49
C ALA A 249 7.56 0.02 14.21
N LEU A 250 6.48 -0.25 13.46
CA LEU A 250 5.11 -0.21 13.97
C LEU A 250 4.47 -1.59 13.83
N LEU A 251 4.12 -2.20 14.95
CA LEU A 251 3.40 -3.46 15.01
C LEU A 251 1.89 -3.24 14.95
N GLU A 252 1.18 -4.01 14.14
CA GLU A 252 -0.27 -3.92 13.97
C GLU A 252 -0.93 -5.28 14.22
N ASN A 253 -1.97 -5.28 15.05
CA ASN A 253 -2.76 -6.46 15.43
C ASN A 253 -2.00 -7.56 16.20
N VAL A 254 -0.78 -7.34 16.61
CA VAL A 254 -0.03 -8.30 17.44
C VAL A 254 -0.55 -8.31 18.87
N VAL A 255 -0.33 -9.42 19.55
CA VAL A 255 -0.60 -9.55 21.00
C VAL A 255 0.67 -9.24 21.77
N ILE A 256 0.55 -8.40 22.79
CA ILE A 256 1.62 -8.08 23.74
C ILE A 256 1.34 -8.85 25.04
N ARG A 257 2.34 -9.60 25.51
CA ARG A 257 2.27 -10.31 26.78
C ARG A 257 2.38 -9.35 27.98
N GLU A 258 2.09 -9.84 29.17
CA GLU A 258 2.17 -9.03 30.41
C GLU A 258 3.57 -8.49 30.70
N ASP A 259 4.61 -9.23 30.29
CA ASP A 259 6.01 -8.81 30.40
C ASP A 259 6.46 -7.78 29.34
N GLY A 260 5.56 -7.38 28.47
CA GLY A 260 5.84 -6.44 27.38
C GLY A 260 6.42 -7.08 26.10
N SER A 261 6.67 -8.40 26.10
CA SER A 261 7.13 -9.10 24.92
C SER A 261 6.01 -9.30 23.88
N VAL A 262 6.38 -9.42 22.61
CA VAL A 262 5.44 -9.67 21.53
C VAL A 262 5.19 -11.17 21.37
N ASP A 263 3.92 -11.56 21.29
CA ASP A 263 3.54 -12.92 20.93
C ASP A 263 3.20 -13.02 19.45
N PHE A 264 4.18 -13.42 18.64
CA PHE A 264 3.98 -13.60 17.20
C PHE A 264 3.17 -14.85 16.86
N ALA A 265 3.01 -15.81 17.78
CA ALA A 265 2.22 -17.01 17.55
C ALA A 265 0.72 -16.81 17.86
N ASP A 266 0.38 -15.76 18.61
CA ASP A 266 -1.00 -15.50 19.00
C ASP A 266 -1.80 -14.84 17.87
N GLY A 267 -2.67 -15.61 17.24
CA GLY A 267 -3.64 -15.16 16.23
C GLY A 267 -5.03 -14.86 16.78
N SER A 268 -5.21 -14.73 18.10
CA SER A 268 -6.54 -14.56 18.74
C SER A 268 -7.31 -13.33 18.25
N LYS A 269 -6.60 -12.22 17.95
CA LYS A 269 -7.21 -11.04 17.32
C LYS A 269 -7.43 -11.27 15.83
N THR A 270 -6.42 -11.75 15.13
CA THR A 270 -6.38 -12.09 13.71
C THR A 270 -5.03 -12.71 13.36
N GLU A 271 -4.99 -13.58 12.36
CA GLU A 271 -3.73 -14.05 11.76
C GLU A 271 -3.07 -12.98 10.86
N ASN A 272 -3.76 -11.86 10.58
CA ASN A 272 -3.22 -10.75 9.81
C ASN A 272 -2.45 -9.77 10.71
N THR A 273 -1.52 -10.30 11.47
CA THR A 273 -0.56 -9.50 12.23
C THR A 273 0.51 -8.94 11.30
N ARG A 274 0.89 -7.68 11.49
CA ARG A 274 1.78 -6.96 10.58
C ARG A 274 2.84 -6.16 11.33
N VAL A 275 3.93 -5.87 10.63
CA VAL A 275 4.89 -4.84 10.99
C VAL A 275 5.14 -3.93 9.79
N SER A 276 5.16 -2.61 10.01
CA SER A 276 5.72 -1.66 9.05
C SER A 276 7.02 -1.08 9.60
N TYR A 277 8.02 -0.95 8.72
CA TYR A 277 9.31 -0.37 9.06
C TYR A 277 9.95 0.31 7.83
N PRO A 278 10.80 1.33 8.04
CA PRO A 278 11.58 1.91 6.96
C PRO A 278 12.48 0.86 6.29
N ILE A 279 12.66 0.94 4.97
CA ILE A 279 13.45 -0.05 4.22
C ILE A 279 14.90 -0.12 4.71
N GLU A 280 15.44 0.97 5.26
CA GLU A 280 16.78 1.07 5.84
C GLU A 280 16.96 0.21 7.10
N HIS A 281 15.90 -0.38 7.64
CA HIS A 281 16.02 -1.39 8.68
C HIS A 281 16.54 -2.73 8.15
N ILE A 282 16.49 -2.96 6.85
CA ILE A 282 17.11 -4.09 6.16
C ILE A 282 18.53 -3.67 5.75
N ASP A 283 19.52 -4.47 6.12
CA ASP A 283 20.93 -4.15 5.86
C ASP A 283 21.30 -4.32 4.39
N ASN A 284 20.79 -5.37 3.73
CA ASN A 284 21.12 -5.71 2.36
C ASN A 284 20.11 -5.13 1.35
N ILE A 285 20.16 -3.82 1.16
CA ILE A 285 19.31 -3.09 0.19
C ILE A 285 20.14 -2.47 -0.92
N VAL A 286 19.51 -2.25 -2.08
CA VAL A 286 20.11 -1.53 -3.21
C VAL A 286 20.28 -0.05 -2.85
N LYS A 287 21.48 0.50 -3.12
CA LYS A 287 21.81 1.93 -2.90
C LYS A 287 22.34 2.55 -4.21
N PRO A 288 21.94 3.76 -4.57
CA PRO A 288 20.88 4.58 -3.96
C PRO A 288 19.53 3.89 -4.03
N VAL A 289 18.66 4.18 -3.06
CA VAL A 289 17.50 3.37 -2.70
C VAL A 289 16.68 2.93 -3.91
N SER A 290 16.54 1.61 -4.04
CA SER A 290 15.38 0.93 -4.61
C SER A 290 15.18 1.13 -6.13
N LYS A 291 16.27 1.16 -6.87
CA LYS A 291 16.29 1.05 -8.34
C LYS A 291 17.16 -0.11 -8.79
N GLY A 292 16.75 -0.80 -9.85
CA GLY A 292 17.53 -1.83 -10.56
C GLY A 292 17.45 -1.63 -12.06
N GLY A 293 18.26 -2.37 -12.82
CA GLY A 293 18.15 -2.42 -14.27
C GLY A 293 16.90 -3.18 -14.75
N HIS A 294 16.83 -3.44 -16.05
CA HIS A 294 15.78 -4.31 -16.59
C HIS A 294 15.91 -5.72 -16.02
N PRO A 295 14.78 -6.37 -15.67
CA PRO A 295 14.83 -7.70 -15.08
C PRO A 295 15.33 -8.73 -16.09
N SER A 296 16.32 -9.51 -15.67
CA SER A 296 16.81 -10.68 -16.42
C SER A 296 16.08 -11.96 -16.04
N VAL A 297 15.43 -11.99 -14.89
CA VAL A 297 14.67 -13.10 -14.35
C VAL A 297 13.31 -12.62 -13.87
N VAL A 298 12.27 -13.31 -14.30
CA VAL A 298 10.91 -13.18 -13.80
C VAL A 298 10.44 -14.54 -13.30
N ARG A 299 10.13 -14.63 -12.00
CA ARG A 299 9.61 -15.84 -11.38
C ARG A 299 8.19 -15.61 -10.90
N SER A 300 7.29 -16.52 -11.25
CA SER A 300 5.93 -16.56 -10.72
C SER A 300 5.77 -17.80 -9.84
N GLU A 301 5.36 -17.59 -8.60
CA GLU A 301 4.99 -18.66 -7.69
C GLU A 301 3.47 -18.86 -7.77
N GLU A 302 3.06 -20.01 -8.33
CA GLU A 302 1.66 -20.41 -8.40
C GLU A 302 1.34 -21.41 -7.28
N HIS A 303 0.41 -21.07 -6.39
CA HIS A 303 -0.33 -22.09 -5.69
C HIS A 303 -1.43 -22.61 -6.62
N THR A 304 -1.16 -23.80 -7.16
CA THR A 304 -1.99 -24.71 -7.96
C THR A 304 -3.50 -24.43 -7.88
N SER A 305 -4.09 -24.29 -9.04
CA SER A 305 -5.47 -24.48 -9.50
C SER A 305 -6.26 -23.26 -9.95
N GLU A 306 -6.04 -22.04 -9.41
CA GLU A 306 -6.86 -20.89 -9.82
C GLU A 306 -6.21 -19.97 -10.88
N LEU A 307 -4.88 -20.00 -11.05
CA LEU A 307 -4.18 -19.15 -12.04
C LEU A 307 -4.12 -19.76 -13.43
N GLN A 308 -4.19 -21.09 -13.59
CA GLN A 308 -4.23 -21.73 -14.91
C GLN A 308 -5.46 -21.35 -15.75
N SER A 309 -6.55 -20.93 -15.11
CA SER A 309 -7.76 -20.45 -15.81
C SER A 309 -7.69 -18.97 -16.25
N ARG A 310 -6.67 -18.21 -15.81
CA ARG A 310 -6.54 -16.77 -16.11
C ARG A 310 -5.45 -16.43 -17.13
N LEU A 311 -4.60 -17.38 -17.50
CA LEU A 311 -3.54 -17.21 -18.50
C LEU A 311 -3.94 -17.61 -19.92
N HIS A 312 -5.22 -17.92 -20.17
CA HIS A 312 -5.78 -18.17 -21.48
C HIS A 312 -6.61 -16.96 -21.96
N LEU A 313 -5.98 -15.78 -22.01
CA LEU A 313 -6.48 -14.63 -22.76
C LEU A 313 -5.37 -14.08 -23.63
#